data_6bb60232e9880bf6f4183ed02602a191
#
_entry.id   6bb60232e9880bf6f4183ed02602a191
#
_cell.length_a   1.000
_cell.length_b   1.000
_cell.length_c   1.000
_cell.angle_alpha   90.00
_cell.angle_beta   90.00
_cell.angle_gamma   90.00
#
_symmetry.space_group_name_H-M   'P 1'
#
loop_
_entity.id
_entity.type
_entity.pdbx_description
1 polymer ?
#
loop_
_entity_poly.entity_id
_entity_poly.type
_entity_poly.pdbx_seq_one_letter_code
_entity_poly.pdbx_strand_id
1 'polypeptide(L)'
;MTYTFTMKDGLKWSDGEALDANDVLYSWNRLADENTAADYSYLCSVFATKDDGTLDIEASEDGKTFTAHLNAPCAYFLDLCAFPAFYPVPQQAVEAADGADTNPGAWALEAGFVGSGPFVLTEWKHNESMTYEPNPNYWAADKVSLTKINFMLSSDDTAIYNAFQDGSLQFADTIPTDMMATVKDTPE
;
A
#
# COMPACT_ATOMS: atom_id res chain seq x y z
N MET A 1 25.03 -0.32 8.21
CA MET A 1 24.45 -1.64 8.54
C MET A 1 23.74 -2.16 7.29
N THR A 2 23.80 -3.47 7.00
CA THR A 2 23.25 -4.03 5.76
C THR A 2 22.15 -5.03 6.06
N TYR A 3 21.04 -4.93 5.34
CA TYR A 3 19.95 -5.90 5.32
C TYR A 3 19.82 -6.50 3.92
N THR A 4 19.67 -7.82 3.85
CA THR A 4 19.47 -8.53 2.60
C THR A 4 18.18 -9.35 2.69
N PHE A 5 17.32 -9.17 1.70
CA PHE A 5 16.03 -9.83 1.60
C PHE A 5 16.02 -10.75 0.39
N THR A 6 15.51 -11.96 0.56
CA THR A 6 15.26 -12.88 -0.56
C THR A 6 13.80 -12.82 -0.93
N MET A 7 13.51 -12.50 -2.18
CA MET A 7 12.15 -12.47 -2.71
C MET A 7 11.59 -13.90 -2.79
N LYS A 8 10.30 -14.03 -2.52
CA LYS A 8 9.61 -15.30 -2.74
C LYS A 8 9.51 -15.59 -4.24
N ASP A 9 9.58 -16.85 -4.62
CA ASP A 9 9.35 -17.23 -6.01
C ASP A 9 7.88 -17.02 -6.41
N GLY A 10 7.66 -16.62 -7.65
CA GLY A 10 6.34 -16.53 -8.26
C GLY A 10 5.48 -15.37 -7.76
N LEU A 11 6.07 -14.33 -7.14
CA LEU A 11 5.34 -13.11 -6.79
C LEU A 11 4.83 -12.42 -8.06
N LYS A 12 3.61 -11.88 -7.98
CA LYS A 12 2.94 -11.22 -9.10
C LYS A 12 2.20 -9.97 -8.66
N TRP A 13 2.10 -9.05 -9.58
CA TRP A 13 1.15 -7.97 -9.56
C TRP A 13 -0.28 -8.46 -9.88
N SER A 14 -1.29 -7.64 -9.64
CA SER A 14 -2.70 -8.00 -9.90
C SER A 14 -3.02 -8.22 -11.37
N ASP A 15 -2.25 -7.63 -12.28
CA ASP A 15 -2.34 -7.83 -13.74
C ASP A 15 -1.65 -9.12 -14.22
N GLY A 16 -0.92 -9.81 -13.34
CA GLY A 16 -0.23 -11.05 -13.62
C GLY A 16 1.26 -10.89 -13.96
N GLU A 17 1.76 -9.68 -14.13
CA GLU A 17 3.18 -9.42 -14.34
C GLU A 17 3.99 -9.81 -13.10
N ALA A 18 5.27 -10.15 -13.31
CA ALA A 18 6.16 -10.55 -12.23
C ALA A 18 6.45 -9.36 -11.29
N LEU A 19 6.52 -9.65 -9.98
CA LEU A 19 7.00 -8.72 -8.96
C LEU A 19 8.32 -9.25 -8.42
N ASP A 20 9.37 -8.43 -8.48
CA ASP A 20 10.72 -8.82 -8.05
C ASP A 20 11.45 -7.70 -7.27
N ALA A 21 12.75 -7.90 -7.01
CA ALA A 21 13.57 -6.96 -6.26
C ALA A 21 13.76 -5.60 -6.99
N ASN A 22 13.59 -5.55 -8.32
CA ASN A 22 13.69 -4.30 -9.07
C ASN A 22 12.48 -3.39 -8.79
N ASP A 23 11.30 -3.96 -8.57
CA ASP A 23 10.13 -3.17 -8.17
C ASP A 23 10.33 -2.51 -6.79
N VAL A 24 10.97 -3.21 -5.86
CA VAL A 24 11.32 -2.63 -4.55
C VAL A 24 12.36 -1.52 -4.72
N LEU A 25 13.39 -1.76 -5.53
CA LEU A 25 14.43 -0.78 -5.84
C LEU A 25 13.83 0.50 -6.45
N TYR A 26 12.96 0.35 -7.45
CA TYR A 26 12.24 1.45 -8.05
C TYR A 26 11.41 2.22 -7.03
N SER A 27 10.60 1.50 -6.25
CA SER A 27 9.64 2.10 -5.33
C SER A 27 10.29 2.90 -4.22
N TRP A 28 11.39 2.39 -3.66
CA TRP A 28 12.08 3.08 -2.57
C TRP A 28 12.88 4.29 -3.06
N ASN A 29 13.51 4.22 -4.25
CA ASN A 29 14.12 5.39 -4.88
C ASN A 29 13.05 6.44 -5.20
N ARG A 30 11.91 6.03 -5.74
CA ARG A 30 10.76 6.90 -6.01
C ARG A 30 10.22 7.56 -4.73
N LEU A 31 10.13 6.84 -3.61
CA LEU A 31 9.71 7.40 -2.32
C LEU A 31 10.66 8.51 -1.85
N ALA A 32 11.96 8.36 -2.10
CA ALA A 32 12.99 9.32 -1.71
C ALA A 32 13.15 10.48 -2.72
N ASP A 33 12.65 10.36 -3.94
CA ASP A 33 12.78 11.37 -5.00
C ASP A 33 11.93 12.61 -4.66
N GLU A 34 12.59 13.77 -4.66
CA GLU A 34 11.95 15.07 -4.40
C GLU A 34 10.82 15.38 -5.41
N ASN A 35 10.92 14.90 -6.66
CA ASN A 35 9.89 15.09 -7.68
C ASN A 35 8.61 14.28 -7.39
N THR A 36 8.73 13.19 -6.67
CA THR A 36 7.56 12.43 -6.20
C THR A 36 6.79 13.19 -5.12
N ALA A 37 7.47 14.09 -4.38
CA ALA A 37 6.89 14.90 -3.31
C ALA A 37 6.10 14.06 -2.28
N ALA A 38 6.60 12.86 -1.96
CA ALA A 38 5.92 11.94 -1.05
C ALA A 38 5.97 12.46 0.39
N ASP A 39 4.81 12.49 1.07
CA ASP A 39 4.68 12.98 2.45
C ASP A 39 5.58 12.25 3.45
N TYR A 40 5.88 10.98 3.19
CA TYR A 40 6.71 10.13 4.03
C TYR A 40 8.15 9.96 3.54
N SER A 41 8.62 10.76 2.59
CA SER A 41 10.00 10.71 2.06
C SER A 41 11.06 10.85 3.15
N TYR A 42 10.78 11.61 4.23
CA TYR A 42 11.69 11.79 5.35
C TYR A 42 12.06 10.47 6.06
N LEU A 43 11.23 9.42 5.98
CA LEU A 43 11.53 8.10 6.52
C LEU A 43 12.71 7.44 5.79
N CYS A 44 13.01 7.85 4.57
CA CYS A 44 14.18 7.38 3.84
C CYS A 44 15.51 7.88 4.42
N SER A 45 15.51 8.80 5.39
CA SER A 45 16.72 9.32 6.05
C SER A 45 17.53 8.26 6.81
N VAL A 46 16.98 7.07 7.04
CA VAL A 46 17.69 5.94 7.67
C VAL A 46 18.68 5.25 6.73
N PHE A 47 18.49 5.40 5.40
CA PHE A 47 19.36 4.76 4.41
C PHE A 47 20.68 5.52 4.23
N ALA A 48 21.73 4.79 3.91
CA ALA A 48 22.90 5.39 3.30
C ALA A 48 22.55 5.90 1.88
N THR A 49 23.31 6.86 1.40
CA THR A 49 23.15 7.42 0.05
C THR A 49 24.41 7.21 -0.76
N LYS A 50 24.24 7.00 -2.06
CA LYS A 50 25.33 6.94 -3.05
C LYS A 50 25.83 8.37 -3.38
N ASP A 51 26.92 8.45 -4.12
CA ASP A 51 27.53 9.72 -4.53
C ASP A 51 26.59 10.58 -5.41
N ASP A 52 25.66 9.96 -6.10
CA ASP A 52 24.65 10.61 -6.94
C ASP A 52 23.39 11.07 -6.14
N GLY A 53 23.37 10.83 -4.84
CA GLY A 53 22.27 11.20 -3.95
C GLY A 53 21.13 10.19 -3.87
N THR A 54 21.15 9.11 -4.65
CA THR A 54 20.16 8.03 -4.55
C THR A 54 20.39 7.18 -3.31
N LEU A 55 19.38 6.41 -2.90
CA LEU A 55 19.52 5.49 -1.78
C LEU A 55 20.57 4.41 -2.11
N ASP A 56 21.37 4.03 -1.12
CA ASP A 56 22.30 2.91 -1.24
C ASP A 56 21.58 1.57 -1.06
N ILE A 57 20.82 1.22 -2.09
CA ILE A 57 20.02 0.00 -2.20
C ILE A 57 20.30 -0.67 -3.54
N GLU A 58 20.13 -2.00 -3.59
CA GLU A 58 20.49 -2.80 -4.76
C GLU A 58 19.51 -3.95 -4.97
N ALA A 59 19.23 -4.26 -6.23
CA ALA A 59 18.58 -5.50 -6.64
C ALA A 59 19.60 -6.37 -7.37
N SER A 60 19.55 -7.69 -7.15
CA SER A 60 20.39 -8.63 -7.91
C SER A 60 19.93 -8.70 -9.38
N GLU A 61 20.82 -9.06 -10.29
CA GLU A 61 20.54 -9.18 -11.74
C GLU A 61 19.37 -10.14 -12.05
N ASP A 62 19.16 -11.15 -11.21
CA ASP A 62 18.07 -12.12 -11.34
C ASP A 62 16.77 -11.70 -10.64
N GLY A 63 16.73 -10.50 -10.07
CA GLY A 63 15.56 -9.93 -9.36
C GLY A 63 15.20 -10.65 -8.03
N LYS A 64 16.04 -11.59 -7.57
CA LYS A 64 15.69 -12.43 -6.40
C LYS A 64 16.13 -11.87 -5.06
N THR A 65 17.11 -10.99 -5.06
CA THR A 65 17.68 -10.46 -3.82
C THR A 65 17.66 -8.94 -3.84
N PHE A 66 17.18 -8.36 -2.73
CA PHE A 66 17.20 -6.94 -2.48
C PHE A 66 18.10 -6.65 -1.28
N THR A 67 19.01 -5.70 -1.43
CA THR A 67 19.95 -5.30 -0.37
C THR A 67 19.78 -3.80 -0.05
N ALA A 68 19.74 -3.48 1.25
CA ALA A 68 19.62 -2.11 1.73
C ALA A 68 20.75 -1.80 2.72
N HIS A 69 21.44 -0.69 2.50
CA HIS A 69 22.48 -0.17 3.37
C HIS A 69 21.94 1.00 4.19
N LEU A 70 22.07 0.91 5.53
CA LEU A 70 21.66 1.96 6.44
C LEU A 70 22.86 2.78 6.88
N ASN A 71 22.64 4.10 7.07
CA ASN A 71 23.67 5.02 7.54
C ASN A 71 24.04 4.80 9.02
N ALA A 72 23.11 4.24 9.82
CA ALA A 72 23.32 3.91 11.24
C ALA A 72 22.45 2.69 11.64
N PRO A 73 22.70 2.05 12.80
CA PRO A 73 21.80 1.03 13.32
C PRO A 73 20.38 1.59 13.54
N CYS A 74 19.38 0.92 12.96
CA CYS A 74 17.98 1.29 13.06
C CYS A 74 17.17 0.08 13.58
N ALA A 75 16.74 0.13 14.84
CA ALA A 75 16.07 -0.99 15.49
C ALA A 75 14.67 -1.27 14.91
N TYR A 76 14.02 -0.26 14.34
CA TYR A 76 12.68 -0.33 13.76
C TYR A 76 12.68 -0.46 12.23
N PHE A 77 13.82 -0.78 11.60
CA PHE A 77 13.93 -0.83 10.14
C PHE A 77 12.96 -1.84 9.51
N LEU A 78 12.78 -3.01 10.12
CA LEU A 78 11.83 -4.01 9.62
C LEU A 78 10.37 -3.55 9.75
N ASP A 79 10.05 -2.74 10.75
CA ASP A 79 8.73 -2.12 10.88
C ASP A 79 8.49 -1.08 9.78
N LEU A 80 9.54 -0.31 9.39
CA LEU A 80 9.49 0.58 8.23
C LEU A 80 9.20 -0.20 6.95
N CYS A 81 9.84 -1.35 6.73
CA CYS A 81 9.57 -2.20 5.55
C CYS A 81 8.11 -2.66 5.48
N ALA A 82 7.42 -2.75 6.62
CA ALA A 82 6.00 -3.10 6.71
C ALA A 82 5.06 -1.87 6.67
N PHE A 83 5.60 -0.66 6.64
CA PHE A 83 4.81 0.56 6.57
C PHE A 83 4.37 0.83 5.11
N PRO A 84 3.12 1.26 4.87
CA PRO A 84 2.57 1.39 3.51
C PRO A 84 3.39 2.22 2.53
N ALA A 85 4.10 3.26 3.01
CA ALA A 85 4.94 4.08 2.14
C ALA A 85 6.11 3.29 1.48
N PHE A 86 6.52 2.16 2.09
CA PHE A 86 7.57 1.29 1.58
C PHE A 86 7.04 0.10 0.76
N TYR A 87 5.73 0.00 0.55
CA TYR A 87 5.20 -1.05 -0.32
C TYR A 87 5.63 -0.79 -1.77
N PRO A 88 6.01 -1.86 -2.49
CA PRO A 88 6.38 -1.72 -3.89
C PRO A 88 5.19 -1.27 -4.73
N VAL A 89 5.47 -0.43 -5.73
CA VAL A 89 4.53 0.03 -6.75
C VAL A 89 4.99 -0.42 -8.14
N PRO A 90 4.09 -0.74 -9.07
CA PRO A 90 4.44 -1.27 -10.38
C PRO A 90 4.98 -0.15 -11.29
N GLN A 91 6.31 -0.16 -11.57
CA GLN A 91 6.97 0.87 -12.35
C GLN A 91 6.25 1.16 -13.68
N GLN A 92 5.93 0.12 -14.45
CA GLN A 92 5.29 0.29 -15.75
C GLN A 92 3.94 1.00 -15.66
N ALA A 93 3.12 0.67 -14.66
CA ALA A 93 1.81 1.30 -14.47
C ALA A 93 1.96 2.76 -14.02
N VAL A 94 2.93 3.03 -13.14
CA VAL A 94 3.22 4.39 -12.66
C VAL A 94 3.67 5.28 -13.81
N GLU A 95 4.62 4.81 -14.64
CA GLU A 95 5.20 5.59 -15.75
C GLU A 95 4.25 5.72 -16.96
N ALA A 96 3.34 4.75 -17.14
CA ALA A 96 2.35 4.78 -18.23
C ALA A 96 1.14 5.68 -17.92
N ALA A 97 0.97 6.13 -16.68
CA ALA A 97 -0.18 6.96 -16.31
C ALA A 97 -0.08 8.37 -16.93
N ASP A 98 -1.18 8.85 -17.49
CA ASP A 98 -1.27 10.20 -18.03
C ASP A 98 -0.95 11.24 -16.94
N GLY A 99 0.02 12.11 -17.22
CA GLY A 99 0.45 13.14 -16.28
C GLY A 99 1.34 12.65 -15.14
N ALA A 100 1.95 11.47 -15.23
CA ALA A 100 2.84 10.92 -14.19
C ALA A 100 3.96 11.89 -13.77
N ASP A 101 4.52 12.67 -14.70
CA ASP A 101 5.55 13.66 -14.43
C ASP A 101 5.06 14.88 -13.64
N THR A 102 3.76 15.19 -13.71
CA THR A 102 3.14 16.37 -13.05
C THR A 102 2.25 15.99 -11.88
N ASN A 103 1.80 14.74 -11.84
CA ASN A 103 1.02 14.16 -10.75
C ASN A 103 1.50 12.72 -10.48
N PRO A 104 2.49 12.54 -9.61
CA PRO A 104 3.07 11.22 -9.32
C PRO A 104 2.06 10.17 -8.82
N GLY A 105 0.89 10.60 -8.30
CA GLY A 105 -0.19 9.73 -7.87
C GLY A 105 -1.19 9.32 -8.97
N ALA A 106 -1.06 9.84 -10.20
CA ALA A 106 -2.05 9.68 -11.27
C ALA A 106 -2.43 8.21 -11.56
N TRP A 107 -1.49 7.28 -11.43
CA TRP A 107 -1.66 5.85 -11.68
C TRP A 107 -2.68 5.13 -10.79
N ALA A 108 -3.03 5.72 -9.63
CA ALA A 108 -3.89 5.09 -8.63
C ALA A 108 -5.12 5.94 -8.26
N LEU A 109 -5.56 6.84 -9.12
CA LEU A 109 -6.72 7.74 -8.88
C LEU A 109 -8.06 7.13 -9.25
N GLU A 110 -8.06 5.98 -9.91
CA GLU A 110 -9.27 5.29 -10.38
C GLU A 110 -9.23 3.80 -10.05
N ALA A 111 -10.38 3.13 -10.16
CA ALA A 111 -10.46 1.69 -10.01
C ALA A 111 -9.62 0.96 -11.07
N GLY A 112 -9.13 -0.23 -10.72
CA GLY A 112 -8.35 -1.06 -11.63
C GLY A 112 -6.84 -0.79 -11.62
N PHE A 113 -6.34 0.09 -10.73
CA PHE A 113 -4.89 0.25 -10.59
C PHE A 113 -4.23 -1.07 -10.17
N VAL A 114 -2.99 -1.25 -10.63
CA VAL A 114 -2.21 -2.48 -10.38
C VAL A 114 -1.63 -2.46 -8.97
N GLY A 115 -1.80 -3.54 -8.22
CA GLY A 115 -1.27 -3.69 -6.87
C GLY A 115 -0.88 -5.13 -6.56
N SER A 116 -0.17 -5.34 -5.45
CA SER A 116 0.29 -6.67 -5.01
C SER A 116 -0.50 -7.22 -3.82
N GLY A 117 -1.54 -6.53 -3.38
CA GLY A 117 -2.35 -6.89 -2.22
C GLY A 117 -3.33 -8.02 -2.46
N PRO A 118 -4.01 -8.49 -1.38
CA PRO A 118 -4.97 -9.60 -1.44
C PRO A 118 -6.27 -9.26 -2.19
N PHE A 119 -6.54 -7.99 -2.42
CA PHE A 119 -7.73 -7.51 -3.12
C PHE A 119 -7.36 -6.48 -4.17
N VAL A 120 -8.19 -6.37 -5.21
CA VAL A 120 -8.12 -5.37 -6.28
C VAL A 120 -9.33 -4.45 -6.16
N LEU A 121 -9.13 -3.14 -6.29
CA LEU A 121 -10.22 -2.18 -6.39
C LEU A 121 -10.88 -2.28 -7.76
N THR A 122 -12.10 -2.80 -7.79
CA THR A 122 -12.84 -3.06 -9.05
C THR A 122 -13.85 -1.97 -9.39
N GLU A 123 -14.31 -1.22 -8.39
CA GLU A 123 -15.20 -0.08 -8.60
C GLU A 123 -14.88 1.03 -7.59
N TRP A 124 -14.84 2.28 -8.05
CA TRP A 124 -14.72 3.45 -7.19
C TRP A 124 -15.73 4.51 -7.63
N LYS A 125 -16.75 4.69 -6.80
CA LYS A 125 -17.67 5.83 -6.89
C LYS A 125 -17.20 6.88 -5.91
N HIS A 126 -16.52 7.90 -6.42
CA HIS A 126 -15.93 8.95 -5.62
C HIS A 126 -16.95 9.57 -4.67
N ASN A 127 -16.59 9.72 -3.39
CA ASN A 127 -17.43 10.22 -2.29
C ASN A 127 -18.67 9.35 -1.97
N GLU A 128 -18.78 8.14 -2.50
CA GLU A 128 -19.91 7.23 -2.27
C GLU A 128 -19.42 5.87 -1.78
N SER A 129 -18.68 5.13 -2.63
CA SER A 129 -18.30 3.76 -2.29
C SER A 129 -17.06 3.27 -3.04
N MET A 130 -16.41 2.26 -2.47
CA MET A 130 -15.38 1.46 -3.14
C MET A 130 -15.74 -0.02 -3.03
N THR A 131 -15.48 -0.77 -4.10
CA THR A 131 -15.64 -2.23 -4.14
C THR A 131 -14.32 -2.90 -4.43
N TYR A 132 -13.96 -3.85 -3.59
CA TYR A 132 -12.77 -4.67 -3.76
C TYR A 132 -13.16 -6.13 -3.96
N GLU A 133 -12.46 -6.82 -4.86
CA GLU A 133 -12.59 -8.25 -5.11
C GLU A 133 -11.24 -8.96 -4.92
N PRO A 134 -11.21 -10.27 -4.59
CA PRO A 134 -9.97 -10.99 -4.37
C PRO A 134 -9.02 -10.92 -5.58
N ASN A 135 -7.74 -10.70 -5.30
CA ASN A 135 -6.68 -10.76 -6.28
C ASN A 135 -6.23 -12.21 -6.48
N PRO A 136 -6.49 -12.84 -7.63
CA PRO A 136 -6.08 -14.23 -7.86
C PRO A 136 -4.57 -14.42 -7.97
N ASN A 137 -3.82 -13.34 -8.22
CA ASN A 137 -2.37 -13.32 -8.31
C ASN A 137 -1.68 -13.03 -6.96
N TYR A 138 -2.44 -12.81 -5.89
CA TYR A 138 -1.86 -12.59 -4.57
C TYR A 138 -1.11 -13.84 -4.09
N TRP A 139 0.09 -13.66 -3.54
CA TRP A 139 0.98 -14.76 -3.14
C TRP A 139 0.37 -15.75 -2.14
N ALA A 140 -0.68 -15.36 -1.43
CA ALA A 140 -1.42 -16.20 -0.49
C ALA A 140 -2.93 -16.17 -0.80
N ALA A 141 -3.30 -16.20 -2.09
CA ALA A 141 -4.69 -16.14 -2.54
C ALA A 141 -5.56 -17.26 -1.94
N ASP A 142 -4.97 -18.42 -1.69
CA ASP A 142 -5.61 -19.57 -1.03
C ASP A 142 -6.07 -19.29 0.42
N LYS A 143 -5.52 -18.26 1.05
CA LYS A 143 -5.88 -17.83 2.42
C LYS A 143 -6.92 -16.71 2.46
N VAL A 144 -7.28 -16.15 1.31
CA VAL A 144 -8.28 -15.09 1.21
C VAL A 144 -9.67 -15.71 1.22
N SER A 145 -10.43 -15.49 2.29
CA SER A 145 -11.77 -16.07 2.48
C SER A 145 -12.91 -15.15 2.07
N LEU A 146 -12.71 -13.82 2.12
CA LEU A 146 -13.72 -12.85 1.67
C LEU A 146 -13.79 -12.81 0.16
N THR A 147 -14.98 -12.79 -0.37
CA THR A 147 -15.24 -12.74 -1.82
C THR A 147 -15.47 -11.33 -2.34
N LYS A 148 -15.72 -10.39 -1.44
CA LYS A 148 -15.96 -8.98 -1.75
C LYS A 148 -15.83 -8.13 -0.48
N ILE A 149 -15.29 -6.91 -0.62
CA ILE A 149 -15.29 -5.89 0.41
C ILE A 149 -15.90 -4.63 -0.20
N ASN A 150 -16.93 -4.09 0.45
CA ASN A 150 -17.53 -2.81 0.06
C ASN A 150 -17.24 -1.78 1.15
N PHE A 151 -16.69 -0.65 0.76
CA PHE A 151 -16.51 0.50 1.64
C PHE A 151 -17.59 1.54 1.36
N MET A 152 -18.24 2.04 2.40
CA MET A 152 -19.03 3.25 2.38
C MET A 152 -18.10 4.43 2.63
N LEU A 153 -18.04 5.38 1.71
CA LEU A 153 -17.24 6.59 1.85
C LEU A 153 -18.13 7.71 2.41
N SER A 154 -17.98 7.98 3.70
CA SER A 154 -18.76 9.01 4.39
C SER A 154 -17.88 9.73 5.43
N SER A 155 -18.05 11.02 5.57
CA SER A 155 -17.49 11.83 6.66
C SER A 155 -18.48 12.09 7.81
N ASP A 156 -19.67 11.48 7.74
CA ASP A 156 -20.71 11.59 8.76
C ASP A 156 -20.71 10.36 9.66
N ASP A 157 -20.07 10.49 10.83
CA ASP A 157 -19.97 9.41 11.83
C ASP A 157 -21.33 8.88 12.27
N THR A 158 -22.37 9.75 12.30
CA THR A 158 -23.72 9.35 12.66
C THR A 158 -24.35 8.45 11.61
N ALA A 159 -24.12 8.79 10.32
CA ALA A 159 -24.57 7.92 9.21
C ALA A 159 -23.87 6.57 9.22
N ILE A 160 -22.55 6.52 9.47
CA ILE A 160 -21.78 5.29 9.61
C ILE A 160 -22.31 4.45 10.77
N TYR A 161 -22.49 5.05 11.93
CA TYR A 161 -23.02 4.37 13.12
C TYR A 161 -24.42 3.80 12.88
N ASN A 162 -25.33 4.56 12.27
CA ASN A 162 -26.67 4.07 11.96
C ASN A 162 -26.65 2.90 10.96
N ALA A 163 -25.82 2.96 9.94
CA ALA A 163 -25.65 1.87 8.97
C ALA A 163 -25.07 0.59 9.62
N PHE A 164 -24.22 0.73 10.63
CA PHE A 164 -23.77 -0.40 11.44
C PHE A 164 -24.91 -0.96 12.30
N GLN A 165 -25.71 -0.11 12.95
CA GLN A 165 -26.82 -0.50 13.80
C GLN A 165 -27.94 -1.23 13.04
N ASP A 166 -28.21 -0.84 11.80
CA ASP A 166 -29.22 -1.49 10.95
C ASP A 166 -28.69 -2.72 10.18
N GLY A 167 -27.38 -3.03 10.33
CA GLY A 167 -26.74 -4.20 9.73
C GLY A 167 -26.29 -3.99 8.27
N SER A 168 -26.41 -2.80 7.72
CA SER A 168 -25.91 -2.46 6.38
C SER A 168 -24.38 -2.48 6.32
N LEU A 169 -23.72 -2.11 7.43
CA LEU A 169 -22.28 -2.26 7.62
C LEU A 169 -22.01 -3.33 8.69
N GLN A 170 -20.97 -4.16 8.43
CA GLN A 170 -20.49 -5.18 9.35
C GLN A 170 -19.31 -4.68 10.20
N PHE A 171 -18.75 -3.55 9.83
CA PHE A 171 -17.64 -2.92 10.53
C PHE A 171 -17.76 -1.40 10.41
N ALA A 172 -17.52 -0.69 11.50
CA ALA A 172 -17.40 0.77 11.55
C ALA A 172 -16.10 1.11 12.29
N ASP A 173 -15.26 1.94 11.70
CA ASP A 173 -13.97 2.37 12.26
C ASP A 173 -14.11 3.57 13.20
N THR A 174 -15.29 4.20 13.23
CA THR A 174 -15.59 5.36 14.05
C THR A 174 -16.93 5.24 14.74
N ILE A 175 -17.08 5.92 15.87
CA ILE A 175 -18.31 6.04 16.66
C ILE A 175 -18.49 7.51 17.02
N PRO A 176 -19.70 8.10 16.83
CA PRO A 176 -19.99 9.46 17.29
C PRO A 176 -19.66 9.63 18.78
N THR A 177 -19.01 10.72 19.14
CA THR A 177 -18.50 10.95 20.50
C THR A 177 -19.61 10.90 21.57
N ASP A 178 -20.79 11.38 21.24
CA ASP A 178 -21.98 11.39 22.11
C ASP A 178 -22.59 9.99 22.30
N MET A 179 -22.28 9.04 21.40
CA MET A 179 -22.77 7.65 21.48
C MET A 179 -21.81 6.73 22.24
N MET A 180 -20.59 7.16 22.54
CA MET A 180 -19.57 6.33 23.19
C MET A 180 -20.02 5.71 24.52
N ALA A 181 -20.78 6.43 25.33
CA ALA A 181 -21.29 5.95 26.61
C ALA A 181 -22.31 4.82 26.40
N THR A 182 -23.19 4.96 25.41
CA THR A 182 -24.21 3.96 25.08
C THR A 182 -23.61 2.68 24.54
N VAL A 183 -22.60 2.80 23.66
CA VAL A 183 -21.97 1.64 23.02
C VAL A 183 -21.21 0.76 24.03
N LYS A 184 -20.58 1.36 25.05
CA LYS A 184 -19.87 0.60 26.10
C LYS A 184 -20.75 -0.37 26.87
N ASP A 185 -22.04 -0.05 27.00
CA ASP A 185 -23.02 -0.83 27.75
C ASP A 185 -23.84 -1.77 26.84
N THR A 186 -23.58 -1.77 25.52
CA THR A 186 -24.27 -2.65 24.58
C THR A 186 -23.55 -4.00 24.53
N PRO A 187 -24.24 -5.14 24.82
CA PRO A 187 -23.64 -6.46 24.66
C PRO A 187 -23.33 -6.75 23.19
N GLU A 188 -22.26 -7.52 22.96
CA GLU A 188 -21.86 -8.02 21.64
C GLU A 188 -22.93 -8.88 20.99
#